data_353cb8ca37f503ebb496b9e5761af6c1
#
_entry.id   353cb8ca37f503ebb496b9e5761af6c1
#
_cell.length_a   1.000
_cell.length_b   1.000
_cell.length_c   1.000
_cell.angle_alpha   90.00
_cell.angle_beta   90.00
_cell.angle_gamma   90.00
#
_symmetry.space_group_name_H-M   'P 1'
#
loop_
_entity.id
_entity.type
_entity.pdbx_description
1 polymer ?
#
loop_
_entity_poly.entity_id
_entity_poly.type
_entity_poly.pdbx_seq_one_letter_code
_entity_poly.pdbx_strand_id
1 'polypeptide(L)'
;MDKSFEGFLQSNLLWSENEFGLDQFLLRYGALDYSRIRPIPKKLRLGHQVEHIFLELLKVSNFYKVIAHSIQLIVYKQTLGELDFIVKELDTDQLVHIELAYKFYLLDPTMDGPIEGLVGPNRGDAFTYKLDKTLNKQLPLLYSDAARDRLKIDVDNVIQKVAFYGQIFIPFDMATPDLGVLNSNCIKGYYMNLERFVNCDFESFKFHFPTKSDWIHIPYQNVKWMNFEAAILLINERHSKYRSPMIWVDKGNGIMDKMFVTHWG
;
A
#
# COMPACT_ATOMS: atom_id res chain seq x y z
N MET A 1 15.86 3.36 12.70
CA MET A 1 15.25 2.93 11.42
C MET A 1 14.32 4.03 10.93
N ASP A 2 14.22 4.24 9.63
CA ASP A 2 13.24 5.16 9.05
C ASP A 2 11.80 4.65 9.31
N LYS A 3 10.87 5.56 9.62
CA LYS A 3 9.49 5.20 9.98
C LYS A 3 8.70 4.54 8.84
N SER A 4 9.04 4.85 7.61
CA SER A 4 8.42 4.20 6.44
C SER A 4 8.90 2.76 6.28
N PHE A 5 10.17 2.45 6.56
CA PHE A 5 10.66 1.07 6.62
C PHE A 5 9.97 0.29 7.74
N GLU A 6 9.86 0.86 8.95
CA GLU A 6 9.13 0.24 10.05
C GLU A 6 7.69 -0.09 9.65
N GLY A 7 7.00 0.88 9.06
CA GLY A 7 5.62 0.72 8.61
C GLY A 7 5.47 -0.32 7.50
N PHE A 8 6.41 -0.38 6.55
CA PHE A 8 6.40 -1.40 5.49
C PHE A 8 6.62 -2.80 6.04
N LEU A 9 7.61 -3.00 6.92
CA LEU A 9 7.90 -4.30 7.52
C LEU A 9 6.76 -4.87 8.37
N GLN A 10 5.86 -4.01 8.87
CA GLN A 10 4.64 -4.41 9.59
C GLN A 10 3.40 -4.47 8.69
N SER A 11 3.57 -4.23 7.40
CA SER A 11 2.49 -4.35 6.44
C SER A 11 2.31 -5.80 6.00
N ASN A 12 1.09 -6.17 5.67
CA ASN A 12 0.74 -7.50 5.24
C ASN A 12 0.32 -7.49 3.76
N LEU A 13 0.51 -8.62 3.09
CA LEU A 13 -0.10 -8.87 1.78
C LEU A 13 -1.61 -8.98 1.95
N LEU A 14 -2.37 -8.46 0.98
CA LEU A 14 -3.85 -8.43 1.05
C LEU A 14 -4.49 -9.82 1.01
N TRP A 15 -3.81 -10.82 0.45
CA TRP A 15 -4.20 -12.23 0.51
C TRP A 15 -2.95 -13.09 0.60
N SER A 16 -3.08 -14.38 0.90
CA SER A 16 -2.00 -15.36 0.89
C SER A 16 -2.05 -16.23 -0.36
N GLU A 17 -0.87 -16.70 -0.79
CA GLU A 17 -0.72 -17.67 -1.88
C GLU A 17 -1.31 -17.22 -3.22
N ASN A 18 -2.11 -18.07 -3.87
CA ASN A 18 -2.73 -17.81 -5.17
C ASN A 18 -4.22 -17.52 -5.01
N GLU A 19 -4.61 -16.29 -5.27
CA GLU A 19 -5.99 -15.86 -5.36
C GLU A 19 -6.18 -14.96 -6.58
N PHE A 20 -7.38 -14.91 -7.12
CA PHE A 20 -7.70 -14.07 -8.28
C PHE A 20 -6.86 -14.37 -9.53
N GLY A 21 -6.26 -15.57 -9.63
CA GLY A 21 -5.29 -15.90 -10.69
C GLY A 21 -3.93 -15.22 -10.53
N LEU A 22 -3.59 -14.75 -9.34
CA LEU A 22 -2.36 -14.03 -9.01
C LEU A 22 -1.63 -14.70 -7.85
N ASP A 23 -0.38 -15.14 -8.10
CA ASP A 23 0.52 -15.64 -7.06
C ASP A 23 1.16 -14.48 -6.30
N GLN A 24 1.11 -14.52 -4.97
CA GLN A 24 1.81 -13.55 -4.15
C GLN A 24 3.32 -13.85 -4.07
N PHE A 25 4.10 -12.78 -4.15
CA PHE A 25 5.52 -12.82 -3.87
C PHE A 25 5.76 -12.58 -2.38
N LEU A 26 6.16 -13.63 -1.66
CA LEU A 26 6.53 -13.52 -0.26
C LEU A 26 7.98 -13.06 -0.17
N LEU A 27 8.20 -11.79 0.18
CA LEU A 27 9.53 -11.25 0.37
C LEU A 27 10.22 -11.92 1.56
N ARG A 28 11.25 -12.71 1.28
CA ARG A 28 12.10 -13.35 2.31
C ARG A 28 13.27 -12.44 2.64
N TYR A 29 13.47 -12.15 3.89
CA TYR A 29 14.65 -11.45 4.39
C TYR A 29 15.10 -12.12 5.70
N GLY A 30 16.41 -12.28 5.89
CA GLY A 30 16.96 -12.76 7.15
C GLY A 30 17.13 -11.62 8.16
N ALA A 31 18.12 -11.72 9.03
CA ALA A 31 18.50 -10.59 9.87
C ALA A 31 18.91 -9.40 8.98
N LEU A 32 18.17 -8.30 9.09
CA LEU A 32 18.41 -7.11 8.27
C LEU A 32 19.62 -6.34 8.80
N ASP A 33 20.61 -6.17 7.97
CA ASP A 33 21.71 -5.24 8.23
C ASP A 33 21.27 -3.83 7.76
N TYR A 34 20.73 -3.05 8.68
CA TYR A 34 20.24 -1.70 8.40
C TYR A 34 21.33 -0.73 7.94
N SER A 35 22.62 -1.02 8.21
CA SER A 35 23.74 -0.17 7.74
C SER A 35 23.89 -0.22 6.21
N ARG A 36 23.40 -1.29 5.57
CA ARG A 36 23.43 -1.49 4.11
C ARG A 36 22.20 -0.93 3.39
N ILE A 37 21.18 -0.56 4.12
CA ILE A 37 19.93 0.00 3.57
C ILE A 37 20.15 1.48 3.24
N ARG A 38 19.88 1.87 2.00
CA ARG A 38 19.96 3.27 1.60
C ARG A 38 18.75 4.04 2.13
N PRO A 39 18.95 5.28 2.61
CA PRO A 39 17.86 6.11 3.08
C PRO A 39 16.88 6.43 1.95
N ILE A 40 15.61 6.62 2.30
CA ILE A 40 14.58 7.02 1.33
C ILE A 40 14.89 8.43 0.80
N PRO A 41 14.93 8.62 -0.51
CA PRO A 41 15.11 9.95 -1.10
C PRO A 41 13.98 10.90 -0.66
N LYS A 42 14.35 12.15 -0.36
CA LYS A 42 13.37 13.17 0.06
C LYS A 42 12.33 13.45 -1.04
N LYS A 43 11.11 13.76 -0.61
CA LYS A 43 9.99 14.20 -1.49
C LYS A 43 9.46 13.13 -2.46
N LEU A 44 9.72 11.85 -2.23
CA LEU A 44 9.08 10.79 -3.01
C LEU A 44 7.58 10.69 -2.67
N ARG A 45 6.78 10.41 -3.70
CA ARG A 45 5.39 9.98 -3.49
C ARG A 45 5.38 8.59 -2.83
N LEU A 46 4.34 8.28 -2.08
CA LEU A 46 4.24 7.02 -1.33
C LEU A 46 4.53 5.78 -2.17
N GLY A 47 4.00 5.67 -3.40
CA GLY A 47 4.28 4.53 -4.28
C GLY A 47 5.79 4.34 -4.50
N HIS A 48 6.48 5.40 -4.91
CA HIS A 48 7.93 5.34 -5.12
C HIS A 48 8.75 5.15 -3.82
N GLN A 49 8.22 5.56 -2.66
CA GLN A 49 8.85 5.21 -1.38
C GLN A 49 8.77 3.71 -1.13
N VAL A 50 7.61 3.12 -1.36
CA VAL A 50 7.39 1.66 -1.20
C VAL A 50 8.26 0.89 -2.18
N GLU A 51 8.34 1.30 -3.44
CA GLU A 51 9.26 0.71 -4.43
C GLU A 51 10.72 0.78 -3.97
N HIS A 52 11.15 1.95 -3.44
CA HIS A 52 12.50 2.10 -2.89
C HIS A 52 12.76 1.17 -1.70
N ILE A 53 11.82 1.09 -0.74
CA ILE A 53 11.91 0.21 0.42
C ILE A 53 12.03 -1.26 -0.05
N PHE A 54 11.14 -1.67 -0.95
CA PHE A 54 11.12 -3.03 -1.47
C PHE A 54 12.42 -3.39 -2.20
N LEU A 55 12.94 -2.46 -3.02
CA LEU A 55 14.22 -2.60 -3.70
C LEU A 55 15.38 -2.79 -2.71
N GLU A 56 15.45 -1.97 -1.66
CA GLU A 56 16.52 -2.06 -0.69
C GLU A 56 16.43 -3.36 0.12
N LEU A 57 15.24 -3.82 0.47
CA LEU A 57 15.03 -5.12 1.12
C LEU A 57 15.45 -6.28 0.22
N LEU A 58 15.14 -6.26 -1.07
CA LEU A 58 15.62 -7.25 -2.03
C LEU A 58 17.16 -7.28 -2.12
N LYS A 59 17.81 -6.11 -2.13
CA LYS A 59 19.27 -5.99 -2.23
C LYS A 59 20.02 -6.47 -1.00
N VAL A 60 19.48 -6.25 0.20
CA VAL A 60 20.12 -6.69 1.44
C VAL A 60 19.78 -8.13 1.79
N SER A 61 18.78 -8.70 1.14
CA SER A 61 18.39 -10.10 1.27
C SER A 61 19.45 -11.02 0.62
N ASN A 62 19.72 -12.13 1.27
CA ASN A 62 20.59 -13.18 0.72
C ASN A 62 19.82 -14.18 -0.18
N PHE A 63 18.53 -13.94 -0.42
CA PHE A 63 17.65 -14.83 -1.20
C PHE A 63 17.48 -14.38 -2.65
N TYR A 64 17.80 -13.12 -2.97
CA TYR A 64 17.51 -12.56 -4.29
C TYR A 64 18.71 -11.81 -4.88
N LYS A 65 18.80 -11.86 -6.21
CA LYS A 65 19.61 -10.94 -7.02
C LYS A 65 18.67 -10.07 -7.85
N VAL A 66 18.69 -8.77 -7.66
CA VAL A 66 17.94 -7.84 -8.50
C VAL A 66 18.59 -7.78 -9.87
N ILE A 67 17.87 -8.18 -10.92
CA ILE A 67 18.33 -8.14 -12.31
C ILE A 67 17.99 -6.78 -12.94
N ALA A 68 16.76 -6.32 -12.76
CA ALA A 68 16.31 -5.01 -13.22
C ALA A 68 15.15 -4.51 -12.34
N HIS A 69 14.92 -3.20 -12.31
CA HIS A 69 13.78 -2.60 -11.62
C HIS A 69 13.37 -1.29 -12.31
N SER A 70 12.12 -0.89 -12.15
CA SER A 70 11.54 0.34 -12.71
C SER A 70 11.83 0.46 -14.22
N ILE A 71 11.53 -0.62 -14.96
CA ILE A 71 11.86 -0.73 -16.38
C ILE A 71 10.72 -0.13 -17.19
N GLN A 72 10.89 1.11 -17.63
CA GLN A 72 9.94 1.74 -18.54
C GLN A 72 10.04 1.15 -19.96
N LEU A 73 8.90 0.72 -20.48
CA LEU A 73 8.76 0.21 -21.85
C LEU A 73 8.22 1.34 -22.73
N ILE A 74 9.04 1.77 -23.68
CA ILE A 74 8.73 2.90 -24.56
C ILE A 74 8.79 2.44 -26.01
N VAL A 75 7.70 2.65 -26.76
CA VAL A 75 7.60 2.35 -28.18
C VAL A 75 7.14 3.62 -28.91
N TYR A 76 7.85 4.03 -29.95
CA TYR A 76 7.55 5.25 -30.72
C TYR A 76 7.33 6.50 -29.84
N LYS A 77 8.16 6.70 -28.80
CA LYS A 77 8.07 7.79 -27.80
C LYS A 77 6.83 7.73 -26.90
N GLN A 78 6.05 6.67 -26.94
CA GLN A 78 4.92 6.44 -26.04
C GLN A 78 5.29 5.41 -24.99
N THR A 79 5.01 5.71 -23.71
CA THR A 79 5.19 4.76 -22.64
C THR A 79 4.04 3.74 -22.67
N LEU A 80 4.36 2.49 -22.91
CA LEU A 80 3.41 1.37 -22.84
C LEU A 80 3.08 1.03 -21.39
N GLY A 81 4.07 1.11 -20.52
CA GLY A 81 3.98 0.80 -19.09
C GLY A 81 5.36 0.63 -18.48
N GLU A 82 5.37 0.11 -17.27
CA GLU A 82 6.58 -0.15 -16.49
C GLU A 82 6.51 -1.56 -15.92
N LEU A 83 7.65 -2.26 -15.88
CA LEU A 83 7.84 -3.49 -15.13
C LEU A 83 8.53 -3.11 -13.83
N ASP A 84 7.92 -3.44 -12.68
CA ASP A 84 8.42 -2.98 -11.39
C ASP A 84 9.75 -3.65 -11.02
N PHE A 85 9.80 -5.00 -11.00
CA PHE A 85 11.02 -5.73 -10.64
C PHE A 85 11.19 -7.01 -11.44
N ILE A 86 12.43 -7.28 -11.86
CA ILE A 86 12.89 -8.60 -12.29
C ILE A 86 13.97 -9.03 -11.32
N VAL A 87 13.75 -10.14 -10.63
CA VAL A 87 14.69 -10.71 -9.68
C VAL A 87 15.05 -12.15 -10.05
N LYS A 88 16.19 -12.62 -9.56
CA LYS A 88 16.56 -14.02 -9.59
C LYS A 88 16.52 -14.56 -8.16
N GLU A 89 15.75 -15.59 -7.90
CA GLU A 89 15.81 -16.34 -6.66
C GLU A 89 17.10 -17.16 -6.64
N LEU A 90 17.90 -17.03 -5.56
CA LEU A 90 19.25 -17.61 -5.52
C LEU A 90 19.28 -19.11 -5.16
N ASP A 91 18.22 -19.60 -4.56
CA ASP A 91 18.07 -21.02 -4.18
C ASP A 91 17.49 -21.88 -5.32
N THR A 92 16.67 -21.32 -6.18
CA THR A 92 16.01 -22.02 -7.29
C THR A 92 16.61 -21.69 -8.66
N ASP A 93 17.44 -20.64 -8.73
CA ASP A 93 17.95 -20.03 -9.98
C ASP A 93 16.85 -19.45 -10.89
N GLN A 94 15.61 -19.34 -10.38
CA GLN A 94 14.42 -18.91 -11.11
C GLN A 94 14.38 -17.39 -11.26
N LEU A 95 14.05 -16.92 -12.48
CA LEU A 95 13.69 -15.52 -12.72
C LEU A 95 12.25 -15.27 -12.36
N VAL A 96 12.00 -14.18 -11.62
CA VAL A 96 10.66 -13.77 -11.18
C VAL A 96 10.42 -12.31 -11.57
N HIS A 97 9.33 -12.05 -12.28
CA HIS A 97 8.76 -10.72 -12.46
C HIS A 97 7.79 -10.43 -11.32
N ILE A 98 7.98 -9.29 -10.65
CA ILE A 98 7.15 -8.90 -9.51
C ILE A 98 6.51 -7.55 -9.83
N GLU A 99 5.17 -7.50 -9.82
CA GLU A 99 4.41 -6.26 -9.81
C GLU A 99 4.08 -5.88 -8.36
N LEU A 100 4.52 -4.69 -7.93
CA LEU A 100 4.37 -4.21 -6.57
C LEU A 100 3.16 -3.28 -6.45
N ALA A 101 2.33 -3.48 -5.45
CA ALA A 101 1.28 -2.56 -5.09
C ALA A 101 1.23 -2.33 -3.57
N TYR A 102 1.02 -1.08 -3.16
CA TYR A 102 0.70 -0.73 -1.79
C TYR A 102 -0.50 0.20 -1.78
N LYS A 103 -1.60 -0.23 -1.16
CA LYS A 103 -2.88 0.47 -1.25
C LYS A 103 -3.52 0.68 0.12
N PHE A 104 -4.38 1.69 0.19
CA PHE A 104 -5.24 1.97 1.33
C PHE A 104 -6.67 1.84 0.85
N TYR A 105 -7.43 0.94 1.45
CA TYR A 105 -8.81 0.70 1.10
C TYR A 105 -9.73 0.91 2.29
N LEU A 106 -10.91 1.44 2.04
CA LEU A 106 -12.03 1.47 2.96
C LEU A 106 -12.99 0.36 2.56
N LEU A 107 -13.45 -0.42 3.52
CA LEU A 107 -14.44 -1.47 3.27
C LEU A 107 -15.83 -0.84 3.25
N ASP A 108 -16.44 -0.71 2.08
CA ASP A 108 -17.81 -0.26 1.92
C ASP A 108 -18.76 -1.47 2.12
N PRO A 109 -19.52 -1.53 3.24
CA PRO A 109 -20.36 -2.67 3.56
C PRO A 109 -21.65 -2.72 2.74
N THR A 110 -21.90 -1.73 1.89
CA THR A 110 -23.09 -1.70 1.01
C THR A 110 -22.87 -2.44 -0.30
N MET A 111 -21.65 -2.89 -0.56
CA MET A 111 -21.29 -3.63 -1.77
C MET A 111 -21.45 -5.15 -1.56
N ASP A 112 -21.50 -5.90 -2.67
CA ASP A 112 -21.72 -7.35 -2.68
C ASP A 112 -20.46 -8.14 -2.23
N GLY A 113 -20.02 -7.89 -1.01
CA GLY A 113 -18.90 -8.61 -0.40
C GLY A 113 -17.63 -7.77 -0.25
N PRO A 114 -16.62 -8.33 0.45
CA PRO A 114 -15.43 -7.57 0.80
C PRO A 114 -14.54 -7.24 -0.39
N ILE A 115 -14.57 -8.04 -1.46
CA ILE A 115 -13.73 -7.80 -2.66
C ILE A 115 -14.21 -6.55 -3.40
N GLU A 116 -15.51 -6.46 -3.68
CA GLU A 116 -16.18 -5.33 -4.33
C GLU A 116 -16.20 -4.10 -3.43
N GLY A 117 -16.26 -4.34 -2.12
CA GLY A 117 -16.33 -3.31 -1.08
C GLY A 117 -15.01 -2.57 -0.83
N LEU A 118 -13.86 -3.06 -1.28
CA LEU A 118 -12.59 -2.36 -1.09
C LEU A 118 -12.44 -1.19 -2.05
N VAL A 119 -12.76 0.02 -1.58
CA VAL A 119 -12.65 1.27 -2.34
C VAL A 119 -11.55 2.18 -1.77
N GLY A 120 -10.95 2.97 -2.64
CA GLY A 120 -9.97 3.98 -2.20
C GLY A 120 -10.65 5.08 -1.37
N PRO A 121 -9.91 5.78 -0.47
CA PRO A 121 -10.50 6.77 0.45
C PRO A 121 -11.29 7.89 -0.22
N ASN A 122 -11.01 8.19 -1.48
CA ASN A 122 -11.71 9.21 -2.27
C ASN A 122 -12.63 8.59 -3.36
N ARG A 123 -12.89 7.29 -3.32
CA ARG A 123 -13.68 6.53 -4.32
C ARG A 123 -13.17 6.60 -5.76
N GLY A 124 -11.99 7.16 -6.00
CA GLY A 124 -11.36 7.20 -7.33
C GLY A 124 -10.54 5.96 -7.68
N ASP A 125 -10.51 4.97 -6.81
CA ASP A 125 -9.78 3.71 -6.96
C ASP A 125 -10.59 2.58 -6.32
N ALA A 126 -10.45 1.37 -6.81
CA ALA A 126 -11.06 0.18 -6.24
C ALA A 126 -10.12 -1.02 -6.38
N PHE A 127 -10.25 -1.98 -5.49
CA PHE A 127 -9.44 -3.19 -5.50
C PHE A 127 -9.66 -4.00 -6.76
N THR A 128 -10.91 -4.20 -7.17
CA THR A 128 -11.28 -4.91 -8.41
C THR A 128 -10.67 -4.26 -9.65
N TYR A 129 -10.67 -2.93 -9.72
CA TYR A 129 -10.02 -2.19 -10.82
C TYR A 129 -8.50 -2.43 -10.85
N LYS A 130 -7.86 -2.43 -9.66
CA LYS A 130 -6.42 -2.69 -9.58
C LYS A 130 -6.07 -4.13 -9.95
N LEU A 131 -6.91 -5.11 -9.56
CA LEU A 131 -6.76 -6.52 -9.98
C LEU A 131 -6.83 -6.64 -11.51
N ASP A 132 -7.89 -6.11 -12.11
CA ASP A 132 -8.08 -6.13 -13.57
C ASP A 132 -6.88 -5.51 -14.29
N LYS A 133 -6.45 -4.32 -13.85
CA LYS A 133 -5.29 -3.65 -14.42
C LYS A 133 -4.02 -4.50 -14.31
N THR A 134 -3.81 -5.17 -13.18
CA THR A 134 -2.62 -6.00 -12.97
C THR A 134 -2.65 -7.21 -13.90
N LEU A 135 -3.77 -7.93 -13.95
CA LEU A 135 -3.93 -9.12 -14.78
C LEU A 135 -3.87 -8.81 -16.27
N ASN A 136 -4.62 -7.79 -16.71
CA ASN A 136 -4.88 -7.58 -18.14
C ASN A 136 -3.98 -6.53 -18.79
N LYS A 137 -3.20 -5.76 -18.00
CA LYS A 137 -2.33 -4.71 -18.51
C LYS A 137 -0.89 -4.80 -18.02
N GLN A 138 -0.66 -4.97 -16.70
CA GLN A 138 0.70 -4.90 -16.17
C GLN A 138 1.48 -6.21 -16.40
N LEU A 139 0.96 -7.34 -15.96
CA LEU A 139 1.65 -8.63 -16.14
C LEU A 139 1.91 -8.97 -17.63
N PRO A 140 0.96 -8.77 -18.57
CA PRO A 140 1.21 -9.06 -19.98
C PRO A 140 2.32 -8.23 -20.61
N LEU A 141 2.70 -7.08 -20.03
CA LEU A 141 3.79 -6.24 -20.56
C LEU A 141 5.13 -6.99 -20.66
N LEU A 142 5.38 -7.96 -19.78
CA LEU A 142 6.60 -8.78 -19.79
C LEU A 142 6.80 -9.49 -21.13
N TYR A 143 5.73 -9.92 -21.80
CA TYR A 143 5.78 -10.68 -23.03
C TYR A 143 5.78 -9.82 -24.29
N SER A 144 5.75 -8.49 -24.15
CA SER A 144 5.84 -7.57 -25.28
C SER A 144 7.22 -7.59 -25.95
N ASP A 145 7.29 -7.29 -27.23
CA ASP A 145 8.55 -7.13 -27.96
C ASP A 145 9.46 -6.10 -27.27
N ALA A 146 8.87 -5.00 -26.78
CA ALA A 146 9.59 -3.95 -26.08
C ALA A 146 10.27 -4.47 -24.79
N ALA A 147 9.63 -5.40 -24.05
CA ALA A 147 10.21 -6.01 -22.88
C ALA A 147 11.33 -7.00 -23.25
N ARG A 148 11.12 -7.83 -24.28
CA ARG A 148 12.15 -8.76 -24.81
C ARG A 148 13.40 -8.00 -25.23
N ASP A 149 13.24 -6.95 -26.01
CA ASP A 149 14.35 -6.11 -26.48
C ASP A 149 15.07 -5.39 -25.32
N ARG A 150 14.32 -4.95 -24.31
CA ARG A 150 14.85 -4.17 -23.19
C ARG A 150 15.57 -5.03 -22.16
N LEU A 151 15.00 -6.17 -21.82
CA LEU A 151 15.52 -7.06 -20.77
C LEU A 151 16.64 -7.98 -21.28
N LYS A 152 16.54 -8.45 -22.52
CA LYS A 152 17.46 -9.42 -23.15
C LYS A 152 17.65 -10.69 -22.31
N ILE A 153 16.55 -11.15 -21.71
CA ILE A 153 16.44 -12.42 -20.99
C ILE A 153 15.37 -13.27 -21.66
N ASP A 154 15.35 -14.54 -21.37
CA ASP A 154 14.27 -15.43 -21.80
C ASP A 154 13.02 -15.19 -20.94
N VAL A 155 12.14 -14.30 -21.43
CA VAL A 155 10.93 -13.90 -20.70
C VAL A 155 9.90 -15.01 -20.58
N ASP A 156 9.96 -16.04 -21.46
CA ASP A 156 9.01 -17.16 -21.44
C ASP A 156 9.29 -18.11 -20.26
N ASN A 157 10.49 -18.05 -19.69
CA ASN A 157 10.90 -18.78 -18.49
C ASN A 157 10.86 -17.92 -17.21
N VAL A 158 10.25 -16.74 -17.25
CA VAL A 158 10.08 -15.86 -16.08
C VAL A 158 8.75 -16.15 -15.40
N ILE A 159 8.77 -16.52 -14.11
CA ILE A 159 7.56 -16.66 -13.31
C ILE A 159 7.04 -15.26 -12.96
N GLN A 160 5.72 -15.05 -13.05
CA GLN A 160 5.09 -13.78 -12.66
C GLN A 160 4.44 -13.89 -11.30
N LYS A 161 4.72 -12.93 -10.44
CA LYS A 161 4.11 -12.79 -9.12
C LYS A 161 3.74 -11.34 -8.83
N VAL A 162 2.87 -11.14 -7.86
CA VAL A 162 2.50 -9.81 -7.37
C VAL A 162 2.92 -9.68 -5.90
N ALA A 163 3.38 -8.51 -5.50
CA ALA A 163 3.58 -8.15 -4.09
C ALA A 163 2.52 -7.12 -3.71
N PHE A 164 1.31 -7.59 -3.39
CA PHE A 164 0.17 -6.72 -3.20
C PHE A 164 -0.08 -6.45 -1.72
N TYR A 165 0.57 -5.42 -1.20
CA TYR A 165 0.40 -4.94 0.17
C TYR A 165 -0.79 -3.99 0.29
N GLY A 166 -1.39 -3.94 1.47
CA GLY A 166 -2.45 -2.97 1.74
C GLY A 166 -2.77 -2.76 3.21
N GLN A 167 -3.47 -1.65 3.46
CA GLN A 167 -4.12 -1.37 4.73
C GLN A 167 -5.61 -1.23 4.47
N ILE A 168 -6.42 -1.97 5.24
CA ILE A 168 -7.89 -1.94 5.17
C ILE A 168 -8.40 -1.15 6.37
N PHE A 169 -9.38 -0.31 6.13
CA PHE A 169 -10.09 0.47 7.15
C PHE A 169 -11.55 0.08 7.10
N ILE A 170 -12.11 -0.26 8.24
CA ILE A 170 -13.52 -0.67 8.37
C ILE A 170 -14.37 0.46 8.96
N PRO A 171 -15.69 0.47 8.75
CA PRO A 171 -16.56 1.44 9.42
C PRO A 171 -16.35 1.44 10.93
N PHE A 172 -16.34 2.61 11.55
CA PHE A 172 -15.99 2.77 12.98
C PHE A 172 -16.92 1.96 13.91
N ASP A 173 -18.21 1.87 13.57
CA ASP A 173 -19.20 1.17 14.38
C ASP A 173 -19.36 -0.31 13.98
N MET A 174 -18.49 -0.83 13.09
CA MET A 174 -18.56 -2.21 12.61
C MET A 174 -17.68 -3.10 13.49
N ALA A 175 -18.21 -4.27 13.88
CA ALA A 175 -17.38 -5.34 14.40
C ALA A 175 -16.43 -5.84 13.30
N THR A 176 -15.31 -6.47 13.69
CA THR A 176 -14.36 -7.01 12.72
C THR A 176 -15.08 -7.95 11.75
N PRO A 177 -15.14 -7.59 10.45
CA PRO A 177 -15.87 -8.38 9.45
C PRO A 177 -15.08 -9.64 9.06
N ASP A 178 -15.81 -10.62 8.53
CA ASP A 178 -15.18 -11.67 7.72
C ASP A 178 -14.78 -11.07 6.36
N LEU A 179 -13.52 -11.15 6.05
CA LEU A 179 -12.96 -10.65 4.79
C LEU A 179 -12.80 -11.76 3.73
N GLY A 180 -13.29 -12.98 4.00
CA GLY A 180 -13.13 -14.13 3.09
C GLY A 180 -11.65 -14.46 2.85
N VAL A 181 -11.23 -14.45 1.60
CA VAL A 181 -9.82 -14.73 1.21
C VAL A 181 -8.83 -13.62 1.54
N LEU A 182 -9.32 -12.42 1.88
CA LEU A 182 -8.45 -11.30 2.23
C LEU A 182 -7.90 -11.46 3.65
N ASN A 183 -6.66 -11.05 3.82
CA ASN A 183 -5.94 -11.14 5.09
C ASN A 183 -6.47 -10.11 6.10
N SER A 184 -7.11 -10.59 7.17
CA SER A 184 -7.65 -9.74 8.25
C SER A 184 -6.57 -8.93 8.98
N ASN A 185 -5.30 -9.38 8.96
CA ASN A 185 -4.19 -8.59 9.50
C ASN A 185 -3.92 -7.29 8.71
N CYS A 186 -4.55 -7.11 7.54
CA CYS A 186 -4.53 -5.86 6.79
C CYS A 186 -5.48 -4.80 7.38
N ILE A 187 -6.39 -5.15 8.28
CA ILE A 187 -7.21 -4.16 9.00
C ILE A 187 -6.27 -3.35 9.91
N LYS A 188 -6.16 -2.04 9.64
CA LYS A 188 -5.21 -1.15 10.34
C LYS A 188 -5.89 0.06 10.99
N GLY A 189 -7.21 0.15 10.91
CA GLY A 189 -7.96 1.24 11.51
C GLY A 189 -9.39 1.31 11.01
N TYR A 190 -9.99 2.48 11.19
CA TYR A 190 -11.41 2.73 10.98
C TYR A 190 -11.62 3.88 10.01
N TYR A 191 -12.86 4.02 9.54
CA TYR A 191 -13.29 5.24 8.89
C TYR A 191 -14.72 5.62 9.31
N MET A 192 -15.04 6.89 9.19
CA MET A 192 -16.38 7.44 9.35
C MET A 192 -16.52 8.73 8.53
N ASN A 193 -17.75 9.20 8.32
CA ASN A 193 -17.97 10.51 7.74
C ASN A 193 -17.82 11.63 8.79
N LEU A 194 -17.81 12.89 8.35
CA LEU A 194 -17.62 14.04 9.23
C LEU A 194 -18.77 14.19 10.24
N GLU A 195 -20.00 13.95 9.83
CA GLU A 195 -21.17 14.05 10.73
C GLU A 195 -21.01 13.10 11.92
N ARG A 196 -20.63 11.85 11.66
CA ARG A 196 -20.36 10.87 12.71
C ARG A 196 -19.18 11.28 13.57
N PHE A 197 -18.10 11.80 12.96
CA PHE A 197 -16.90 12.24 13.69
C PHE A 197 -17.22 13.36 14.70
N VAL A 198 -18.02 14.34 14.30
CA VAL A 198 -18.40 15.48 15.15
C VAL A 198 -19.31 15.04 16.31
N ASN A 199 -20.11 14.00 16.11
CA ASN A 199 -21.05 13.47 17.11
C ASN A 199 -20.44 12.39 18.03
N CYS A 200 -19.14 12.07 17.90
CA CYS A 200 -18.44 11.20 18.83
C CYS A 200 -17.87 11.99 20.01
N ASP A 201 -17.73 11.34 21.15
CA ASP A 201 -17.06 11.89 22.35
C ASP A 201 -15.54 11.85 22.19
N PHE A 202 -15.03 12.74 21.33
CA PHE A 202 -13.60 12.81 20.97
C PHE A 202 -12.87 14.05 21.51
N GLU A 203 -13.52 14.87 22.34
CA GLU A 203 -12.95 16.11 22.89
C GLU A 203 -11.69 15.89 23.72
N SER A 204 -11.58 14.73 24.39
CA SER A 204 -10.42 14.35 25.18
C SER A 204 -9.23 13.82 24.36
N PHE A 205 -9.44 13.49 23.08
CA PHE A 205 -8.42 12.91 22.22
C PHE A 205 -7.57 13.98 21.53
N LYS A 206 -6.41 13.55 21.03
CA LYS A 206 -5.55 14.40 20.20
C LYS A 206 -5.45 13.82 18.82
N PHE A 207 -5.24 14.69 17.85
CA PHE A 207 -5.27 14.35 16.43
C PHE A 207 -4.01 14.82 15.72
N HIS A 208 -3.52 14.00 14.79
CA HIS A 208 -2.44 14.37 13.89
C HIS A 208 -2.85 14.05 12.45
N PHE A 209 -2.46 14.90 11.51
CA PHE A 209 -2.72 14.71 10.08
C PHE A 209 -1.42 14.37 9.37
N PRO A 210 -1.12 13.07 9.18
CA PRO A 210 0.06 12.67 8.44
C PRO A 210 -0.05 13.12 6.97
N THR A 211 1.09 13.42 6.35
CA THR A 211 1.12 13.60 4.90
C THR A 211 0.85 12.27 4.21
N LYS A 212 0.46 12.28 2.92
CA LYS A 212 0.20 11.02 2.21
C LYS A 212 1.42 10.09 2.17
N SER A 213 2.63 10.64 2.18
CA SER A 213 3.86 9.87 2.27
C SER A 213 4.02 9.15 3.62
N ASP A 214 3.42 9.69 4.69
CA ASP A 214 3.52 9.15 6.04
C ASP A 214 2.36 8.20 6.40
N TRP A 215 1.41 7.98 5.50
CA TRP A 215 0.28 7.07 5.75
C TRP A 215 0.71 5.63 6.06
N ILE A 216 1.88 5.23 5.56
CA ILE A 216 2.47 3.93 5.85
C ILE A 216 2.98 3.82 7.30
N HIS A 217 3.31 4.94 7.95
CA HIS A 217 3.86 4.93 9.30
C HIS A 217 2.88 4.34 10.30
N ILE A 218 3.43 3.70 11.34
CA ILE A 218 2.69 3.39 12.56
C ILE A 218 2.58 4.70 13.34
N PRO A 219 1.42 5.05 13.91
CA PRO A 219 1.29 6.24 14.74
C PRO A 219 2.32 6.27 15.88
N TYR A 220 2.88 7.46 16.17
CA TYR A 220 3.87 7.66 17.22
C TYR A 220 3.73 9.04 17.88
N GLN A 221 4.22 9.17 19.13
CA GLN A 221 3.98 10.36 19.95
C GLN A 221 4.66 11.64 19.46
N ASN A 222 5.86 11.52 18.88
CA ASN A 222 6.67 12.69 18.52
C ASN A 222 6.23 13.33 17.19
N VAL A 223 4.97 13.82 17.15
CA VAL A 223 4.37 14.58 16.05
C VAL A 223 3.63 15.80 16.58
N LYS A 224 3.22 16.69 15.71
CA LYS A 224 2.39 17.84 16.08
C LYS A 224 0.94 17.39 16.29
N TRP A 225 0.55 17.24 17.52
CA TRP A 225 -0.84 16.95 17.91
C TRP A 225 -1.68 18.23 17.98
N MET A 226 -2.98 18.10 17.72
CA MET A 226 -3.98 19.15 17.82
C MET A 226 -5.22 18.65 18.58
N ASN A 227 -6.03 19.56 19.06
CA ASN A 227 -7.29 19.24 19.72
C ASN A 227 -8.40 18.93 18.71
N PHE A 228 -9.56 18.55 19.21
CA PHE A 228 -10.72 18.14 18.41
C PHE A 228 -11.25 19.27 17.50
N GLU A 229 -11.41 20.50 18.04
CA GLU A 229 -11.90 21.63 17.25
C GLU A 229 -10.98 21.96 16.06
N ALA A 230 -9.67 21.99 16.28
CA ALA A 230 -8.72 22.22 15.22
C ALA A 230 -8.72 21.09 14.18
N ALA A 231 -8.97 19.85 14.61
CA ALA A 231 -9.11 18.71 13.71
C ALA A 231 -10.34 18.86 12.80
N ILE A 232 -11.50 19.24 13.35
CA ILE A 232 -12.73 19.50 12.57
C ILE A 232 -12.49 20.57 11.49
N LEU A 233 -11.84 21.67 11.84
CA LEU A 233 -11.55 22.73 10.88
C LEU A 233 -10.68 22.22 9.71
N LEU A 234 -9.66 21.42 10.01
CA LEU A 234 -8.77 20.89 8.98
C LEU A 234 -9.45 19.81 8.13
N ILE A 235 -10.32 18.99 8.72
CA ILE A 235 -11.13 18.00 7.97
C ILE A 235 -12.02 18.74 6.97
N ASN A 236 -12.74 19.79 7.41
CA ASN A 236 -13.60 20.60 6.53
C ASN A 236 -12.79 21.20 5.36
N GLU A 237 -11.58 21.72 5.62
CA GLU A 237 -10.70 22.20 4.55
C GLU A 237 -10.35 21.09 3.54
N ARG A 238 -10.12 19.85 4.00
CA ARG A 238 -9.85 18.73 3.09
C ARG A 238 -11.09 18.31 2.31
N HIS A 239 -12.23 18.26 2.96
CA HIS A 239 -13.50 17.90 2.33
C HIS A 239 -13.93 18.91 1.25
N SER A 240 -13.67 20.20 1.43
CA SER A 240 -13.93 21.21 0.38
C SER A 240 -13.12 20.96 -0.92
N LYS A 241 -12.09 20.13 -0.84
CA LYS A 241 -11.25 19.69 -1.97
C LYS A 241 -11.55 18.23 -2.38
N TYR A 242 -12.68 17.66 -1.96
CA TYR A 242 -13.06 16.26 -2.20
C TYR A 242 -11.98 15.25 -1.75
N ARG A 243 -11.37 15.48 -0.59
CA ARG A 243 -10.34 14.63 -0.01
C ARG A 243 -10.76 14.09 1.34
N SER A 244 -10.62 12.78 1.52
CA SER A 244 -10.79 12.08 2.79
C SER A 244 -9.41 12.00 3.47
N PRO A 245 -9.12 12.80 4.50
CA PRO A 245 -7.86 12.74 5.20
C PRO A 245 -7.74 11.47 6.02
N MET A 246 -6.52 10.90 6.07
CA MET A 246 -6.13 10.02 7.16
C MET A 246 -5.73 10.89 8.35
N ILE A 247 -6.15 10.49 9.54
CA ILE A 247 -5.75 11.08 10.81
C ILE A 247 -5.20 10.00 11.74
N TRP A 248 -4.29 10.36 12.60
CA TRP A 248 -3.92 9.57 13.77
C TRP A 248 -4.68 10.11 14.97
N VAL A 249 -5.18 9.22 15.80
CA VAL A 249 -5.99 9.53 16.98
C VAL A 249 -5.23 9.01 18.20
N ASP A 250 -4.77 9.90 19.07
CA ASP A 250 -4.21 9.56 20.39
C ASP A 250 -5.32 9.58 21.41
N LYS A 251 -5.68 8.40 21.91
CA LYS A 251 -6.71 8.18 22.95
C LYS A 251 -6.16 8.32 24.37
N GLY A 252 -4.86 8.63 24.51
CA GLY A 252 -4.16 8.61 25.78
C GLY A 252 -3.64 7.21 26.13
N ASN A 253 -2.83 7.16 27.20
CA ASN A 253 -2.22 5.92 27.71
C ASN A 253 -1.43 5.09 26.66
N GLY A 254 -0.90 5.75 25.63
CA GLY A 254 -0.15 5.11 24.55
C GLY A 254 -1.01 4.41 23.49
N ILE A 255 -2.32 4.53 23.56
CA ILE A 255 -3.24 3.94 22.58
C ILE A 255 -3.42 4.93 21.41
N MET A 256 -3.01 4.52 20.23
CA MET A 256 -3.10 5.32 19.02
C MET A 256 -3.70 4.53 17.87
N ASP A 257 -4.64 5.12 17.17
CA ASP A 257 -5.29 4.53 16.00
C ASP A 257 -5.04 5.34 14.73
N LYS A 258 -5.28 4.69 13.59
CA LYS A 258 -5.44 5.32 12.28
C LYS A 258 -6.92 5.41 11.95
N MET A 259 -7.33 6.53 11.40
CA MET A 259 -8.70 6.73 10.96
C MET A 259 -8.76 7.55 9.68
N PHE A 260 -9.68 7.21 8.77
CA PHE A 260 -10.09 8.13 7.71
C PHE A 260 -11.37 8.86 8.09
N VAL A 261 -11.42 10.16 7.81
CA VAL A 261 -12.68 10.91 7.85
C VAL A 261 -13.10 11.19 6.41
N THR A 262 -14.18 10.54 5.96
CA THR A 262 -14.60 10.57 4.58
C THR A 262 -15.43 11.82 4.26
N HIS A 263 -15.28 12.36 3.02
CA HIS A 263 -16.12 13.44 2.50
C HIS A 263 -17.43 12.92 1.86
N TRP A 264 -17.64 11.63 1.97
CA TRP A 264 -18.80 10.89 1.45
C TRP A 264 -19.29 9.89 2.52
N GLY A 265 -20.50 9.37 2.39
CA GLY A 265 -21.13 8.38 3.28
C GLY A 265 -22.37 8.89 3.88
#